data_11c970cbbe15144902780afac0e88988
#
_entry.id   11c970cbbe15144902780afac0e88988
#
_cell.length_a   1.000
_cell.length_b   1.000
_cell.length_c   1.000
_cell.angle_alpha   90.00
_cell.angle_beta   90.00
_cell.angle_gamma   90.00
#
_symmetry.space_group_name_H-M   'P 1'
#
loop_
_entity.id
_entity.type
_entity.pdbx_description
1 polymer ?
#
loop_
_entity_poly.entity_id
_entity_poly.type
_entity_poly.pdbx_seq_one_letter_code
_entity_poly.pdbx_strand_id
1 'polypeptide(L)'
;MSDTAPDFAKALIGWRVWCVVATRDGPRLASVIKDELWPLGQELVARCHAGEHHEAPEEACTCGIYAAREPATVWTYLRGRDDPPTIRRVLGRVALWGRVVEHEHGWRASHAVPLELRA
;
A
#
# COMPACT_ATOMS: atom_id res chain seq x y z
N MET A 1 -7.84 -23.48 -9.84
CA MET A 1 -8.07 -23.03 -9.05
C MET A 1 -8.22 -21.73 -9.06
N SER A 2 -8.73 -21.19 -8.69
CA SER A 2 -8.90 -20.05 -8.83
C SER A 2 -8.36 -19.27 -8.04
N ASP A 3 -7.91 -18.66 -8.02
CA ASP A 3 -7.39 -17.87 -7.36
C ASP A 3 -7.52 -16.59 -7.76
N THR A 4 -8.40 -16.29 -8.38
CA THR A 4 -8.58 -15.03 -8.90
C THR A 4 -9.12 -14.07 -7.93
N ALA A 5 -9.97 -14.45 -7.05
CA ALA A 5 -10.48 -13.56 -6.04
C ALA A 5 -9.73 -13.77 -4.75
N PRO A 6 -9.45 -12.71 -4.00
CA PRO A 6 -8.77 -12.90 -2.74
C PRO A 6 -9.64 -13.65 -1.75
N ASP A 7 -9.01 -14.50 -0.99
CA ASP A 7 -9.68 -15.14 0.13
C ASP A 7 -9.27 -14.35 1.35
N PHE A 8 -10.18 -13.52 1.86
CA PHE A 8 -9.83 -12.64 2.97
C PHE A 8 -9.42 -13.38 4.22
N ALA A 9 -9.80 -14.64 4.37
CA ALA A 9 -9.34 -15.41 5.51
C ALA A 9 -7.85 -15.69 5.43
N LYS A 10 -7.27 -15.60 4.24
CA LYS A 10 -5.85 -15.83 4.05
C LYS A 10 -5.07 -14.56 3.80
N ALA A 11 -5.75 -13.42 3.75
CA ALA A 11 -5.06 -12.17 3.52
C ALA A 11 -4.26 -11.79 4.76
N LEU A 12 -3.12 -11.16 4.53
CA LEU A 12 -2.32 -10.60 5.60
C LEU A 12 -2.82 -9.20 5.88
N ILE A 13 -2.94 -8.87 7.15
CA ILE A 13 -3.40 -7.54 7.55
C ILE A 13 -2.22 -6.80 8.14
N GLY A 14 -1.89 -5.67 7.54
CA GLY A 14 -0.78 -4.87 8.02
C GLY A 14 -1.16 -3.41 8.19
N TRP A 15 -0.18 -2.60 8.57
CA TRP A 15 -0.36 -1.18 8.83
C TRP A 15 0.36 -0.36 7.78
N ARG A 16 -0.24 0.76 7.40
CA ARG A 16 0.33 1.60 6.36
C ARG A 16 -0.10 3.04 6.58
N VAL A 17 0.73 3.97 6.13
CA VAL A 17 0.40 5.39 6.10
C VAL A 17 0.21 5.79 4.65
N TRP A 18 -0.86 6.52 4.38
CA TRP A 18 -1.14 7.08 3.06
C TRP A 18 -1.18 8.59 3.14
N CYS A 19 -0.96 9.23 2.01
CA CYS A 19 -1.32 10.63 1.84
C CYS A 19 -2.77 10.69 1.37
N VAL A 20 -3.50 11.69 1.85
CA VAL A 20 -4.80 12.03 1.29
C VAL A 20 -4.56 13.21 0.37
N VAL A 21 -4.84 13.04 -0.91
CA VAL A 21 -4.56 14.08 -1.89
C VAL A 21 -5.85 14.60 -2.50
N ALA A 22 -5.86 15.90 -2.81
CA ALA A 22 -6.99 16.52 -3.46
C ALA A 22 -6.93 16.22 -4.95
N THR A 23 -8.05 15.77 -5.51
CA THR A 23 -8.14 15.55 -6.94
C THR A 23 -9.41 16.23 -7.44
N ARG A 24 -9.54 16.31 -8.76
CA ARG A 24 -10.72 16.90 -9.37
C ARG A 24 -11.99 16.21 -8.89
N ASP A 25 -11.90 14.91 -8.62
CA ASP A 25 -13.05 14.11 -8.22
C ASP A 25 -13.14 13.90 -6.72
N GLY A 26 -12.42 14.66 -5.93
CA GLY A 26 -12.45 14.57 -4.48
C GLY A 26 -11.17 13.99 -3.90
N PRO A 27 -11.14 13.80 -2.58
CA PRO A 27 -9.94 13.27 -1.94
C PRO A 27 -9.69 11.82 -2.33
N ARG A 28 -8.43 11.47 -2.51
CA ARG A 28 -8.01 10.12 -2.84
C ARG A 28 -6.81 9.74 -2.00
N LEU A 29 -6.64 8.43 -1.79
CA LEU A 29 -5.45 7.93 -1.12
C LEU A 29 -4.31 7.81 -2.12
N ALA A 30 -3.12 8.16 -1.67
CA ALA A 30 -1.91 8.02 -2.48
C ALA A 30 -0.79 7.48 -1.62
N SER A 31 0.16 6.81 -2.24
CA SER A 31 1.34 6.33 -1.55
C SER A 31 2.19 7.51 -1.10
N VAL A 32 2.79 7.41 0.08
CA VAL A 32 3.62 8.49 0.62
C VAL A 32 4.84 8.71 -0.27
N ILE A 33 5.41 7.60 -0.74
CA ILE A 33 6.54 7.63 -1.65
C ILE A 33 6.00 7.24 -3.02
N LYS A 34 6.46 7.86 -4.08
CA LYS A 34 6.09 7.55 -5.46
C LYS A 34 4.76 8.13 -5.91
N ASP A 35 4.05 8.84 -5.05
CA ASP A 35 2.82 9.56 -5.45
C ASP A 35 1.81 8.71 -6.21
N GLU A 36 1.75 7.43 -5.92
CA GLU A 36 0.85 6.53 -6.63
C GLU A 36 -0.55 6.62 -6.06
N LEU A 37 -1.54 6.91 -6.90
CA LEU A 37 -2.92 6.94 -6.46
C LEU A 37 -3.45 5.53 -6.33
N TRP A 38 -4.20 5.29 -5.26
CA TRP A 38 -4.84 4.00 -5.05
C TRP A 38 -6.21 4.00 -5.72
N PRO A 39 -6.58 2.93 -6.42
CA PRO A 39 -7.87 2.88 -7.11
C PRO A 39 -9.02 2.94 -6.12
N LEU A 40 -10.14 3.54 -6.56
CA LEU A 40 -11.34 3.59 -5.77
C LEU A 40 -12.13 2.31 -5.97
N GLY A 41 -12.51 1.66 -4.86
CA GLY A 41 -13.39 0.51 -4.92
C GLY A 41 -12.80 -0.75 -5.50
N GLN A 42 -11.47 -0.81 -5.66
CA GLN A 42 -10.84 -2.02 -6.15
C GLN A 42 -9.41 -2.11 -5.63
N GLU A 43 -8.79 -3.26 -5.84
CA GLU A 43 -7.45 -3.47 -5.33
C GLU A 43 -6.40 -2.70 -6.13
N LEU A 44 -5.32 -2.36 -5.45
CA LEU A 44 -4.13 -1.87 -6.12
C LEU A 44 -3.29 -3.08 -6.51
N VAL A 45 -2.79 -3.09 -7.74
CA VAL A 45 -1.91 -4.14 -8.23
C VAL A 45 -0.51 -3.55 -8.35
N ALA A 46 0.45 -4.23 -7.74
CA ALA A 46 1.83 -3.73 -7.70
C ALA A 46 2.49 -3.84 -9.05
N ARG A 47 3.38 -2.88 -9.31
CA ARG A 47 4.23 -2.91 -10.49
C ARG A 47 5.62 -2.50 -10.05
N CYS A 48 6.63 -2.99 -10.78
CA CYS A 48 7.99 -2.57 -10.52
C CYS A 48 8.25 -1.25 -11.22
N HIS A 49 8.60 -0.23 -10.44
CA HIS A 49 8.85 1.11 -10.98
C HIS A 49 10.32 1.33 -11.33
N ALA A 50 11.14 0.29 -11.15
CA ALA A 50 12.56 0.40 -11.46
C ALA A 50 12.88 0.05 -12.91
N GLY A 51 11.86 -0.20 -13.73
CA GLY A 51 12.07 -0.53 -15.13
C GLY A 51 12.37 -1.99 -15.41
N GLU A 52 12.27 -2.83 -14.39
CA GLU A 52 12.49 -4.25 -14.57
C GLU A 52 11.26 -4.91 -15.18
N HIS A 53 11.48 -5.97 -15.92
CA HIS A 53 10.36 -6.68 -16.55
C HIS A 53 10.03 -7.94 -15.75
N HIS A 54 9.59 -7.76 -14.54
CA HIS A 54 9.16 -8.87 -13.69
C HIS A 54 7.91 -8.47 -12.94
N GLU A 55 7.22 -9.46 -12.42
CA GLU A 55 6.07 -9.22 -11.59
C GLU A 55 6.51 -8.76 -10.21
N ALA A 56 5.82 -7.78 -9.67
CA ALA A 56 6.10 -7.30 -8.32
C ALA A 56 5.24 -8.07 -7.32
N PRO A 57 5.77 -8.42 -6.16
CA PRO A 57 7.14 -8.18 -5.73
C PRO A 57 8.10 -9.28 -6.18
N GLU A 58 9.36 -8.90 -6.31
CA GLU A 58 10.42 -9.84 -6.63
C GLU A 58 11.43 -9.78 -5.50
N GLU A 59 11.90 -10.93 -5.00
CA GLU A 59 12.79 -10.95 -3.85
C GLU A 59 14.07 -10.13 -4.06
N ALA A 60 14.59 -10.17 -5.26
CA ALA A 60 15.84 -9.46 -5.56
C ALA A 60 15.62 -7.98 -5.85
N CYS A 61 14.38 -7.50 -5.75
CA CYS A 61 14.03 -6.11 -6.00
C CYS A 61 13.28 -5.56 -4.81
N THR A 62 13.11 -4.25 -4.74
CA THR A 62 12.37 -3.64 -3.63
C THR A 62 10.93 -3.32 -4.00
N CYS A 63 10.44 -3.81 -5.11
CA CYS A 63 9.11 -3.51 -5.58
C CYS A 63 8.03 -4.24 -4.77
N GLY A 64 6.79 -3.80 -4.91
CA GLY A 64 5.65 -4.38 -4.21
C GLY A 64 4.94 -3.36 -3.35
N ILE A 65 3.79 -3.75 -2.81
CA ILE A 65 3.00 -2.89 -1.92
C ILE A 65 3.34 -3.27 -0.50
N TYR A 66 3.89 -2.32 0.26
CA TYR A 66 4.42 -2.57 1.60
C TYR A 66 3.38 -2.36 2.68
N ALA A 67 3.45 -3.19 3.71
CA ALA A 67 2.70 -2.98 4.95
C ALA A 67 3.52 -3.50 6.11
N ALA A 68 3.37 -2.87 7.26
CA ALA A 68 4.13 -3.23 8.46
C ALA A 68 3.31 -4.10 9.39
N ARG A 69 3.99 -4.95 10.17
CA ARG A 69 3.30 -5.77 11.19
C ARG A 69 2.78 -4.91 12.31
N GLU A 70 3.49 -3.84 12.66
CA GLU A 70 3.16 -2.99 13.80
C GLU A 70 2.98 -1.56 13.35
N PRO A 71 2.01 -0.86 13.90
CA PRO A 71 1.81 0.54 13.48
C PRO A 71 2.99 1.43 13.82
N ALA A 72 3.72 1.11 14.90
CA ALA A 72 4.87 1.93 15.29
C ALA A 72 5.94 1.98 14.20
N THR A 73 6.04 0.95 13.39
CA THR A 73 7.04 0.90 12.33
C THR A 73 6.81 2.00 11.30
N VAL A 74 5.55 2.39 11.07
CA VAL A 74 5.22 3.37 10.04
C VAL A 74 4.80 4.72 10.58
N TRP A 75 4.78 4.90 11.91
CA TRP A 75 4.35 6.17 12.50
C TRP A 75 5.16 7.37 12.00
N THR A 76 6.44 7.17 11.70
CA THR A 76 7.26 8.28 11.24
C THR A 76 6.76 8.86 9.93
N TYR A 77 6.05 8.06 9.13
CA TYR A 77 5.51 8.55 7.87
C TYR A 77 4.31 9.47 8.07
N LEU A 78 3.73 9.51 9.27
CA LEU A 78 2.66 10.47 9.56
C LEU A 78 3.19 11.88 9.65
N ARG A 79 4.49 12.03 9.93
CA ARG A 79 5.11 13.32 9.97
C ARG A 79 5.72 13.59 8.63
N GLY A 80 5.66 14.79 8.21
CA GLY A 80 6.27 15.13 6.94
C GLY A 80 5.76 16.46 6.49
N ARG A 81 6.49 17.01 5.54
CA ARG A 81 6.08 18.24 4.99
C ARG A 81 5.16 17.91 3.85
N ASP A 82 3.96 18.39 3.93
CA ASP A 82 2.98 18.11 2.89
C ASP A 82 2.75 19.36 2.08
N ASP A 83 2.97 19.23 0.78
CA ASP A 83 2.70 20.31 -0.17
C ASP A 83 1.48 19.90 -0.98
N PRO A 84 0.73 20.87 -1.52
CA PRO A 84 -0.37 20.51 -2.39
C PRO A 84 0.10 19.61 -3.51
N PRO A 85 -0.69 18.62 -3.92
CA PRO A 85 -2.10 18.42 -3.58
C PRO A 85 -2.37 17.62 -2.31
N THR A 86 -1.35 17.33 -1.50
CA THR A 86 -1.54 16.56 -0.27
C THR A 86 -2.25 17.40 0.79
N ILE A 87 -3.35 16.85 1.32
CA ILE A 87 -4.14 17.49 2.36
C ILE A 87 -3.64 17.06 3.73
N ARG A 88 -3.39 15.79 3.92
CA ARG A 88 -2.93 15.23 5.20
C ARG A 88 -2.47 13.80 4.99
N ARG A 89 -1.98 13.19 6.06
CA ARG A 89 -1.58 11.78 6.06
C ARG A 89 -2.44 11.03 7.05
N VAL A 90 -2.71 9.76 6.75
CA VAL A 90 -3.55 8.92 7.60
C VAL A 90 -2.88 7.57 7.79
N LEU A 91 -3.09 7.00 8.98
CA LEU A 91 -2.66 5.65 9.30
C LEU A 91 -3.84 4.73 9.15
N GLY A 92 -3.64 3.53 8.65
CA GLY A 92 -4.72 2.58 8.54
C GLY A 92 -4.23 1.18 8.36
N ARG A 93 -5.18 0.27 8.26
CA ARG A 93 -4.89 -1.14 8.01
C ARG A 93 -5.15 -1.46 6.57
N VAL A 94 -4.38 -2.40 6.05
CA VAL A 94 -4.43 -2.79 4.65
C VAL A 94 -4.39 -4.30 4.58
N ALA A 95 -5.16 -4.88 3.67
CA ALA A 95 -5.12 -6.30 3.39
C ALA A 95 -4.19 -6.52 2.21
N LEU A 96 -3.32 -7.51 2.35
CA LEU A 96 -2.33 -7.88 1.34
C LEU A 96 -2.55 -9.32 0.93
N TRP A 97 -2.41 -9.61 -0.37
CA TRP A 97 -2.48 -10.98 -0.82
C TRP A 97 -1.76 -11.13 -2.17
N GLY A 98 -1.84 -12.34 -2.71
CA GLY A 98 -1.21 -12.67 -3.97
C GLY A 98 0.21 -13.14 -3.73
N ARG A 99 1.13 -12.65 -4.51
CA ARG A 99 2.54 -12.95 -4.30
C ARG A 99 3.04 -12.06 -3.18
N VAL A 100 3.59 -12.65 -2.14
CA VAL A 100 4.00 -11.93 -0.93
C VAL A 100 5.45 -12.24 -0.61
N VAL A 101 6.21 -11.21 -0.31
CA VAL A 101 7.57 -11.35 0.19
C VAL A 101 7.58 -10.83 1.62
N GLU A 102 7.98 -11.69 2.55
CA GLU A 102 8.05 -11.32 3.96
C GLU A 102 9.43 -10.76 4.29
N HIS A 103 9.47 -9.77 5.14
CA HIS A 103 10.71 -9.23 5.65
C HIS A 103 10.55 -8.91 7.13
N GLU A 104 11.62 -8.42 7.75
CA GLU A 104 11.67 -8.30 9.20
C GLU A 104 10.51 -7.51 9.79
N HIS A 105 10.14 -6.40 9.20
CA HIS A 105 9.14 -5.51 9.77
C HIS A 105 7.78 -5.60 9.10
N GLY A 106 7.60 -6.49 8.16
CA GLY A 106 6.32 -6.60 7.48
C GLY A 106 6.40 -7.40 6.20
N TRP A 107 5.62 -6.96 5.23
CA TRP A 107 5.49 -7.66 3.96
C TRP A 107 5.41 -6.68 2.81
N ARG A 108 5.70 -7.17 1.63
CA ARG A 108 5.32 -6.48 0.40
C ARG A 108 4.61 -7.48 -0.49
N ALA A 109 3.55 -7.04 -1.15
CA ALA A 109 2.66 -7.95 -1.86
C ALA A 109 2.30 -7.42 -3.23
N SER A 110 1.71 -8.31 -4.04
CA SER A 110 1.28 -7.95 -5.37
C SER A 110 -0.07 -7.25 -5.38
N HIS A 111 -0.90 -7.49 -4.36
CA HIS A 111 -2.26 -6.96 -4.31
C HIS A 111 -2.56 -6.42 -2.93
N ALA A 112 -3.31 -5.33 -2.87
CA ALA A 112 -3.69 -4.74 -1.60
C ALA A 112 -4.96 -3.93 -1.72
N VAL A 113 -5.69 -3.83 -0.60
CA VAL A 113 -6.86 -2.97 -0.50
C VAL A 113 -6.89 -2.36 0.90
N PRO A 114 -7.21 -1.07 1.03
CA PRO A 114 -7.34 -0.48 2.35
C PRO A 114 -8.54 -1.08 3.09
N LEU A 115 -8.38 -1.29 4.40
CA LEU A 115 -9.47 -1.81 5.23
C LEU A 115 -10.08 -0.76 6.11
N GLU A 116 -9.26 0.03 6.82
CA GLU A 116 -9.77 1.10 7.65
C GLU A 116 -8.72 2.17 7.76
N LEU A 117 -9.16 3.38 8.03
CA LEU A 117 -8.28 4.53 8.16
C LEU A 117 -8.48 5.13 9.54
N ARG A 118 -7.39 5.64 10.09
CA ARG A 118 -7.41 6.35 11.37
C ARG A 118 -6.86 7.74 11.15
N ALA A 119 -7.65 8.71 11.54
CA ALA A 119 -7.26 10.10 11.36
C ALA A 119 -6.27 10.53 12.41
#